data_2729855004127dd9678ed861da45675f
#
_entry.id   2729855004127dd9678ed861da45675f
#
_cell.length_a   1.000
_cell.length_b   1.000
_cell.length_c   1.000
_cell.angle_alpha   90.00
_cell.angle_beta   90.00
_cell.angle_gamma   90.00
#
_symmetry.space_group_name_H-M   'P 1'
#
loop_
_entity.id
_entity.type
_entity.pdbx_description
1 polymer ?
#
loop_
_entity_poly.entity_id
_entity_poly.type
_entity_poly.pdbx_seq_one_letter_code
_entity_poly.pdbx_strand_id
1 'polypeptide(L)'
;GIGGQNTETGPAASNGGAGGAGGGGGYLVGDGGAGGTGGAGGKNSSGGATLTGGTGGTGGAGGAAGWLYGSGGAGGAGGAGGLNNAGGATGGTGGTGGAGGSGAWLYGNGGAAGAGGNGGNNTSAGTGGVGASGGTGGNAGLIGAGGHGGAGGAGGNQTGGVGNGGAGGNGGAGGAGGQLYGNG
;
A
#
# COMPACT_ATOMS: atom_id res chain seq x y z
N GLY A 1 -8.21 6.19 -8.18
CA GLY A 1 -7.17 6.51 -9.19
C GLY A 1 -6.01 5.54 -9.08
N ILE A 2 -5.24 5.38 -10.16
CA ILE A 2 -4.02 4.58 -10.20
C ILE A 2 -2.83 5.54 -10.03
N GLY A 3 -1.87 5.23 -9.14
CA GLY A 3 -0.64 6.00 -8.97
C GLY A 3 0.21 5.97 -10.25
N GLY A 4 0.93 7.07 -10.52
CA GLY A 4 1.85 7.14 -11.66
C GLY A 4 2.98 6.12 -11.52
N GLN A 5 3.30 5.44 -12.61
CA GLN A 5 4.49 4.59 -12.68
C GLN A 5 5.69 5.41 -13.13
N ASN A 6 6.84 5.14 -12.56
CA ASN A 6 8.08 5.76 -13.01
C ASN A 6 8.93 4.73 -13.78
N THR A 7 9.23 5.07 -15.01
CA THR A 7 10.04 4.25 -15.91
C THR A 7 11.42 4.86 -16.17
N GLU A 8 11.78 5.94 -15.49
CA GLU A 8 13.04 6.63 -15.75
C GLU A 8 14.25 5.87 -15.19
N THR A 9 15.30 5.80 -15.99
CA THR A 9 16.61 5.28 -15.65
C THR A 9 17.56 6.46 -15.53
N GLY A 10 17.48 7.18 -14.44
CA GLY A 10 18.36 8.31 -14.14
C GLY A 10 19.42 7.94 -13.12
N PRO A 11 20.35 8.87 -12.79
CA PRO A 11 21.33 8.66 -11.73
C PRO A 11 20.69 8.45 -10.34
N ALA A 12 19.43 8.86 -10.16
CA ALA A 12 18.61 8.53 -9.00
C ALA A 12 17.25 8.03 -9.49
N ALA A 13 16.88 6.82 -9.11
CA ALA A 13 15.55 6.28 -9.44
C ALA A 13 14.45 7.09 -8.74
N SER A 14 13.44 7.49 -9.48
CA SER A 14 12.34 8.27 -8.90
C SER A 14 11.30 7.38 -8.21
N ASN A 15 10.57 7.96 -7.29
CA ASN A 15 9.55 7.25 -6.51
C ASN A 15 8.25 7.09 -7.32
N GLY A 16 7.51 6.03 -7.05
CA GLY A 16 6.18 5.85 -7.60
C GLY A 16 5.18 6.89 -7.02
N GLY A 17 4.23 7.31 -7.81
CA GLY A 17 3.17 8.22 -7.37
C GLY A 17 2.20 7.54 -6.40
N ALA A 18 1.67 8.28 -5.43
CA ALA A 18 0.63 7.78 -4.53
C ALA A 18 -0.68 7.48 -5.27
N GLY A 19 -1.40 6.46 -4.84
CA GLY A 19 -2.75 6.19 -5.30
C GLY A 19 -3.72 7.28 -4.81
N GLY A 20 -4.69 7.63 -5.66
CA GLY A 20 -5.75 8.57 -5.27
C GLY A 20 -6.69 7.95 -4.24
N ALA A 21 -7.22 8.77 -3.33
CA ALA A 21 -8.25 8.33 -2.40
C ALA A 21 -9.55 7.95 -3.12
N GLY A 22 -10.28 7.00 -2.57
CA GLY A 22 -11.64 6.66 -3.01
C GLY A 22 -12.62 7.79 -2.70
N GLY A 23 -13.60 7.98 -3.58
CA GLY A 23 -14.69 8.93 -3.32
C GLY A 23 -15.58 8.48 -2.16
N GLY A 24 -16.16 9.41 -1.43
CA GLY A 24 -17.16 9.11 -0.40
C GLY A 24 -18.45 8.56 -1.00
N GLY A 25 -19.20 7.79 -0.21
CA GLY A 25 -20.57 7.38 -0.55
C GLY A 25 -21.54 8.57 -0.58
N GLY A 26 -22.76 8.31 -1.03
CA GLY A 26 -23.81 9.33 -1.02
C GLY A 26 -24.11 9.83 0.39
N TYR A 27 -24.74 11.01 0.50
CA TYR A 27 -24.96 11.64 1.80
C TYR A 27 -25.68 10.73 2.81
N LEU A 28 -26.73 10.05 2.41
CA LEU A 28 -27.56 9.20 3.28
C LEU A 28 -27.26 7.71 3.09
N VAL A 29 -27.21 7.28 1.85
CA VAL A 29 -27.01 5.88 1.45
C VAL A 29 -25.94 5.83 0.36
N GLY A 30 -25.05 4.87 0.46
CA GLY A 30 -24.05 4.59 -0.57
C GLY A 30 -22.73 4.08 -0.01
N ASP A 31 -22.08 3.24 -0.77
CA ASP A 31 -20.78 2.69 -0.44
C ASP A 31 -19.65 3.69 -0.75
N GLY A 32 -18.61 3.66 0.02
CA GLY A 32 -17.38 4.38 -0.28
C GLY A 32 -16.66 3.79 -1.49
N GLY A 33 -16.05 4.63 -2.30
CA GLY A 33 -15.23 4.21 -3.43
C GLY A 33 -13.90 3.60 -3.00
N ALA A 34 -13.35 2.69 -3.80
CA ALA A 34 -12.04 2.13 -3.54
C ALA A 34 -10.91 3.15 -3.75
N GLY A 35 -9.88 3.08 -2.93
CA GLY A 35 -8.63 3.82 -3.12
C GLY A 35 -7.84 3.28 -4.32
N GLY A 36 -7.08 4.15 -4.97
CA GLY A 36 -6.22 3.77 -6.08
C GLY A 36 -4.93 3.08 -5.60
N THR A 37 -4.35 2.25 -6.44
CA THR A 37 -3.05 1.63 -6.16
C THR A 37 -1.91 2.65 -6.24
N GLY A 38 -0.88 2.49 -5.44
CA GLY A 38 0.38 3.23 -5.56
C GLY A 38 1.15 2.83 -6.82
N GLY A 39 1.86 3.76 -7.41
CA GLY A 39 2.74 3.51 -8.54
C GLY A 39 4.01 2.78 -8.13
N ALA A 40 4.59 1.98 -9.03
CA ALA A 40 5.88 1.34 -8.78
C ALA A 40 7.02 2.37 -8.74
N GLY A 41 8.03 2.10 -7.92
CA GLY A 41 9.27 2.87 -7.90
C GLY A 41 10.09 2.64 -9.16
N GLY A 42 10.87 3.63 -9.56
CA GLY A 42 11.73 3.59 -10.74
C GLY A 42 12.91 2.63 -10.55
N LYS A 43 13.38 2.05 -11.65
CA LYS A 43 14.55 1.18 -11.70
C LYS A 43 15.85 2.01 -11.62
N ASN A 44 16.78 1.59 -10.79
CA ASN A 44 18.16 2.13 -10.85
C ASN A 44 19.05 1.24 -11.71
N SER A 45 19.69 1.84 -12.72
CA SER A 45 20.67 1.19 -13.58
C SER A 45 22.03 1.90 -13.57
N SER A 46 22.20 2.90 -12.75
CA SER A 46 23.42 3.69 -12.63
C SER A 46 24.35 3.14 -11.56
N GLY A 47 25.66 3.10 -11.84
CA GLY A 47 26.67 2.46 -11.01
C GLY A 47 27.11 3.21 -9.74
N GLY A 48 26.35 4.18 -9.27
CA GLY A 48 26.67 4.90 -8.02
C GLY A 48 26.45 4.03 -6.77
N ALA A 49 27.44 4.00 -5.87
CA ALA A 49 27.39 3.14 -4.67
C ALA A 49 26.27 3.48 -3.68
N THR A 50 25.69 4.68 -3.77
CA THR A 50 24.61 5.17 -2.90
C THR A 50 23.25 5.23 -3.58
N LEU A 51 23.17 4.85 -4.86
CA LEU A 51 21.92 4.94 -5.64
C LEU A 51 21.05 3.69 -5.42
N THR A 52 19.88 3.90 -4.89
CA THR A 52 18.87 2.85 -4.62
C THR A 52 17.84 2.76 -5.74
N GLY A 53 17.12 1.68 -5.83
CA GLY A 53 15.85 1.65 -6.56
C GLY A 53 14.86 2.66 -5.97
N GLY A 54 13.96 3.22 -6.77
CA GLY A 54 12.92 4.14 -6.31
C GLY A 54 11.94 3.47 -5.35
N THR A 55 11.37 4.22 -4.42
CA THR A 55 10.34 3.69 -3.52
C THR A 55 9.01 3.52 -4.25
N GLY A 56 8.24 2.51 -3.90
CA GLY A 56 6.87 2.39 -4.35
C GLY A 56 5.97 3.47 -3.76
N GLY A 57 4.99 3.93 -4.51
CA GLY A 57 4.00 4.89 -4.03
C GLY A 57 3.03 4.25 -3.04
N THR A 58 2.50 5.04 -2.11
CA THR A 58 1.49 4.56 -1.17
C THR A 58 0.16 4.25 -1.85
N GLY A 59 -0.57 3.26 -1.37
CA GLY A 59 -1.96 3.04 -1.78
C GLY A 59 -2.88 4.15 -1.27
N GLY A 60 -3.89 4.51 -2.04
CA GLY A 60 -4.90 5.48 -1.62
C GLY A 60 -5.87 4.90 -0.60
N ALA A 61 -6.36 5.73 0.31
CA ALA A 61 -7.38 5.30 1.26
C ALA A 61 -8.71 5.02 0.57
N GLY A 62 -9.49 4.06 1.06
CA GLY A 62 -10.88 3.86 0.67
C GLY A 62 -11.77 5.00 1.16
N GLY A 63 -12.80 5.32 0.40
CA GLY A 63 -13.78 6.34 0.78
C GLY A 63 -14.71 5.88 1.90
N ALA A 64 -15.18 6.81 2.71
CA ALA A 64 -16.21 6.51 3.71
C ALA A 64 -17.57 6.26 3.08
N ALA A 65 -18.39 5.40 3.70
CA ALA A 65 -19.78 5.19 3.30
C ALA A 65 -20.68 6.41 3.60
N GLY A 66 -21.90 6.38 3.11
CA GLY A 66 -22.95 7.32 3.49
C GLY A 66 -23.29 7.24 4.98
N TRP A 67 -24.21 8.10 5.44
CA TRP A 67 -24.49 8.20 6.87
C TRP A 67 -25.33 7.03 7.41
N LEU A 68 -26.37 6.59 6.70
CA LEU A 68 -27.35 5.64 7.21
C LEU A 68 -27.01 4.19 6.84
N TYR A 69 -26.71 3.94 5.57
CA TYR A 69 -26.37 2.63 5.01
C TYR A 69 -25.22 2.73 4.05
N GLY A 70 -24.33 1.76 4.09
CA GLY A 70 -23.26 1.58 3.12
C GLY A 70 -21.98 1.05 3.75
N SER A 71 -21.19 0.35 2.97
CA SER A 71 -19.90 -0.15 3.37
C SER A 71 -18.79 0.84 3.01
N GLY A 72 -17.75 0.92 3.82
CA GLY A 72 -16.54 1.67 3.51
C GLY A 72 -15.84 1.07 2.29
N GLY A 73 -15.23 1.91 1.48
CA GLY A 73 -14.45 1.51 0.32
C GLY A 73 -13.15 0.81 0.72
N ALA A 74 -12.65 -0.09 -0.12
CA ALA A 74 -11.37 -0.74 0.12
C ALA A 74 -10.20 0.25 -0.06
N GLY A 75 -9.14 0.10 0.74
CA GLY A 75 -7.88 0.79 0.53
C GLY A 75 -7.13 0.22 -0.68
N GLY A 76 -6.39 1.06 -1.39
CA GLY A 76 -5.56 0.64 -2.52
C GLY A 76 -4.26 -0.01 -2.06
N ALA A 77 -3.73 -0.94 -2.84
CA ALA A 77 -2.43 -1.53 -2.56
C ALA A 77 -1.29 -0.51 -2.73
N GLY A 78 -0.23 -0.66 -1.97
CA GLY A 78 1.03 0.06 -2.16
C GLY A 78 1.76 -0.42 -3.41
N GLY A 79 2.49 0.47 -4.06
CA GLY A 79 3.32 0.15 -5.22
C GLY A 79 4.59 -0.62 -4.84
N ALA A 80 5.11 -1.43 -5.74
CA ALA A 80 6.37 -2.13 -5.52
C ALA A 80 7.56 -1.15 -5.53
N GLY A 81 8.58 -1.47 -4.78
CA GLY A 81 9.89 -0.80 -4.86
C GLY A 81 10.60 -1.11 -6.17
N GLY A 82 11.40 -0.17 -6.63
CA GLY A 82 12.13 -0.28 -7.88
C GLY A 82 13.32 -1.23 -7.79
N LEU A 83 13.62 -1.89 -8.91
CA LEU A 83 14.76 -2.77 -9.06
C LEU A 83 16.06 -1.96 -8.97
N ASN A 84 17.09 -2.48 -8.29
CA ASN A 84 18.45 -1.97 -8.35
C ASN A 84 19.36 -2.93 -9.13
N ASN A 85 19.88 -2.47 -10.27
CA ASN A 85 20.73 -3.28 -11.13
C ASN A 85 22.22 -2.94 -11.04
N ALA A 86 22.59 -1.85 -10.39
CA ALA A 86 23.96 -1.37 -10.40
C ALA A 86 24.33 -0.72 -9.07
N GLY A 87 25.60 -0.69 -8.80
CA GLY A 87 26.14 -0.10 -7.56
C GLY A 87 25.98 -1.01 -6.35
N GLY A 88 26.38 -0.55 -5.19
CA GLY A 88 26.36 -1.27 -3.91
C GLY A 88 25.15 -0.98 -3.03
N ALA A 89 24.17 -0.23 -3.50
CA ALA A 89 23.02 0.18 -2.69
C ALA A 89 21.86 -0.84 -2.73
N THR A 90 20.76 -0.53 -2.07
CA THR A 90 19.63 -1.43 -1.90
C THR A 90 18.61 -1.35 -3.05
N GLY A 91 17.79 -2.37 -3.21
CA GLY A 91 16.53 -2.26 -3.93
C GLY A 91 15.59 -1.22 -3.30
N GLY A 92 14.67 -0.66 -4.06
CA GLY A 92 13.70 0.30 -3.55
C GLY A 92 12.75 -0.31 -2.51
N THR A 93 12.30 0.48 -1.56
CA THR A 93 11.27 0.02 -0.60
C THR A 93 9.89 -0.02 -1.25
N GLY A 94 9.03 -0.93 -0.82
CA GLY A 94 7.62 -0.93 -1.21
C GLY A 94 6.86 0.28 -0.64
N GLY A 95 5.75 0.64 -1.25
CA GLY A 95 4.82 1.64 -0.72
C GLY A 95 3.82 1.02 0.26
N THR A 96 3.40 1.74 1.29
CA THR A 96 2.41 1.24 2.25
C THR A 96 1.04 1.04 1.61
N GLY A 97 0.27 0.07 2.09
CA GLY A 97 -1.12 -0.10 1.71
C GLY A 97 -2.01 1.03 2.24
N GLY A 98 -3.05 1.38 1.51
CA GLY A 98 -4.04 2.37 1.92
C GLY A 98 -4.99 1.83 2.97
N ALA A 99 -5.48 2.69 3.85
CA ALA A 99 -6.48 2.33 4.84
C ALA A 99 -7.83 2.03 4.17
N GLY A 100 -8.62 1.12 4.75
CA GLY A 100 -10.02 0.94 4.40
C GLY A 100 -10.87 2.11 4.89
N GLY A 101 -11.92 2.45 4.14
CA GLY A 101 -12.89 3.48 4.51
C GLY A 101 -13.81 3.02 5.64
N SER A 102 -14.37 3.97 6.40
CA SER A 102 -15.36 3.66 7.44
C SER A 102 -16.72 3.29 6.84
N GLY A 103 -17.41 2.33 7.47
CA GLY A 103 -18.80 2.03 7.19
C GLY A 103 -19.74 3.14 7.63
N ALA A 104 -21.02 3.07 7.18
CA ALA A 104 -22.04 4.02 7.56
C ALA A 104 -22.29 3.99 9.07
N TRP A 105 -22.74 5.13 9.61
CA TRP A 105 -22.97 5.25 11.05
C TRP A 105 -23.95 4.24 11.60
N LEU A 106 -25.07 3.99 10.92
CA LEU A 106 -26.08 3.07 11.43
C LEU A 106 -25.78 1.62 11.04
N TYR A 107 -25.65 1.34 9.74
CA TYR A 107 -25.47 -0.02 9.22
C TYR A 107 -24.47 -0.03 8.07
N GLY A 108 -23.32 -0.60 8.32
CA GLY A 108 -22.29 -0.75 7.28
C GLY A 108 -20.99 -1.33 7.79
N ASN A 109 -20.37 -2.13 6.97
CA ASN A 109 -19.06 -2.69 7.27
C ASN A 109 -17.94 -1.67 6.99
N GLY A 110 -16.89 -1.75 7.74
CA GLY A 110 -15.63 -1.09 7.39
C GLY A 110 -15.01 -1.70 6.13
N GLY A 111 -14.37 -0.88 5.31
CA GLY A 111 -13.66 -1.34 4.12
C GLY A 111 -12.38 -2.09 4.47
N ALA A 112 -12.01 -3.10 3.68
CA ALA A 112 -10.73 -3.77 3.83
C ALA A 112 -9.56 -2.82 3.50
N ALA A 113 -8.41 -2.99 4.13
CA ALA A 113 -7.21 -2.24 3.80
C ALA A 113 -6.48 -2.80 2.57
N GLY A 114 -5.67 -1.97 1.94
CA GLY A 114 -4.76 -2.38 0.89
C GLY A 114 -3.52 -3.09 1.44
N ALA A 115 -2.97 -4.01 0.65
CA ALA A 115 -1.69 -4.65 0.97
C ALA A 115 -0.52 -3.66 0.81
N GLY A 116 0.55 -3.87 1.57
CA GLY A 116 1.83 -3.20 1.35
C GLY A 116 2.49 -3.68 0.06
N GLY A 117 3.22 -2.80 -0.60
CA GLY A 117 4.00 -3.13 -1.80
C GLY A 117 5.24 -3.95 -1.47
N ASN A 118 5.65 -4.79 -2.38
CA ASN A 118 6.88 -5.56 -2.23
C ASN A 118 8.12 -4.66 -2.35
N GLY A 119 9.19 -5.03 -1.68
CA GLY A 119 10.51 -4.42 -1.88
C GLY A 119 11.06 -4.74 -3.27
N GLY A 120 11.84 -3.84 -3.82
CA GLY A 120 12.51 -4.03 -5.11
C GLY A 120 13.66 -5.04 -5.01
N ASN A 121 13.83 -5.81 -6.06
CA ASN A 121 14.97 -6.74 -6.14
C ASN A 121 16.29 -5.98 -6.30
N ASN A 122 17.38 -6.62 -5.89
CA ASN A 122 18.73 -6.13 -6.13
C ASN A 122 19.55 -7.18 -6.87
N THR A 123 20.11 -6.81 -8.03
CA THR A 123 20.99 -7.66 -8.83
C THR A 123 22.46 -7.21 -8.74
N SER A 124 22.75 -6.26 -7.86
CA SER A 124 24.10 -5.77 -7.57
C SER A 124 24.57 -6.24 -6.19
N ALA A 125 25.61 -5.66 -5.62
CA ALA A 125 26.21 -6.11 -4.36
C ALA A 125 25.43 -5.77 -3.08
N GLY A 126 24.45 -4.87 -3.14
CA GLY A 126 23.66 -4.45 -1.96
C GLY A 126 22.52 -5.40 -1.58
N THR A 127 21.69 -5.02 -0.64
CA THR A 127 20.53 -5.81 -0.19
C THR A 127 19.29 -5.61 -1.06
N GLY A 128 18.37 -6.55 -1.03
CA GLY A 128 17.03 -6.35 -1.55
C GLY A 128 16.27 -5.25 -0.80
N GLY A 129 15.31 -4.61 -1.44
CA GLY A 129 14.47 -3.59 -0.84
C GLY A 129 13.51 -4.15 0.21
N VAL A 130 13.11 -3.32 1.17
CA VAL A 130 12.17 -3.73 2.22
C VAL A 130 10.73 -3.70 1.68
N GLY A 131 9.94 -4.72 1.99
CA GLY A 131 8.50 -4.71 1.78
C GLY A 131 7.81 -3.75 2.74
N ALA A 132 6.75 -3.10 2.31
CA ALA A 132 6.03 -2.14 3.12
C ALA A 132 4.87 -2.77 3.91
N SER A 133 4.41 -2.09 4.94
CA SER A 133 3.27 -2.54 5.73
C SER A 133 1.95 -2.41 4.97
N GLY A 134 1.03 -3.32 5.28
CA GLY A 134 -0.37 -3.20 4.88
C GLY A 134 -1.06 -2.04 5.59
N GLY A 135 -2.15 -1.55 5.02
CA GLY A 135 -2.98 -0.52 5.61
C GLY A 135 -3.86 -1.06 6.75
N THR A 136 -4.50 -0.15 7.48
CA THR A 136 -5.47 -0.50 8.53
C THR A 136 -6.86 -0.68 7.94
N GLY A 137 -7.61 -1.68 8.42
CA GLY A 137 -9.02 -1.85 8.07
C GLY A 137 -9.88 -0.68 8.55
N GLY A 138 -10.96 -0.40 7.82
CA GLY A 138 -11.93 0.61 8.20
C GLY A 138 -12.82 0.16 9.34
N ASN A 139 -13.31 1.09 10.15
CA ASN A 139 -14.22 0.78 11.25
C ASN A 139 -15.68 0.65 10.73
N ALA A 140 -16.44 -0.24 11.34
CA ALA A 140 -17.90 -0.22 11.20
C ALA A 140 -18.53 0.89 12.03
N GLY A 141 -19.80 1.20 11.77
CA GLY A 141 -20.59 2.11 12.58
C GLY A 141 -21.24 1.45 13.79
N LEU A 142 -22.56 1.54 13.92
CA LEU A 142 -23.31 0.92 15.01
C LEU A 142 -23.48 -0.57 14.82
N ILE A 143 -23.83 -0.98 13.60
CA ILE A 143 -24.01 -2.39 13.18
C ILE A 143 -23.16 -2.65 11.93
N GLY A 144 -22.28 -3.64 12.00
CA GLY A 144 -21.43 -4.09 10.89
C GLY A 144 -20.10 -4.64 11.35
N ALA A 145 -19.40 -5.31 10.48
CA ALA A 145 -18.06 -5.83 10.75
C ALA A 145 -16.97 -4.77 10.44
N GLY A 146 -15.92 -4.75 11.22
CA GLY A 146 -14.70 -4.02 10.89
C GLY A 146 -14.04 -4.58 9.63
N GLY A 147 -13.34 -3.73 8.89
CA GLY A 147 -12.58 -4.17 7.71
C GLY A 147 -11.31 -4.92 8.09
N HIS A 148 -10.89 -5.85 7.26
CA HIS A 148 -9.63 -6.56 7.47
C HIS A 148 -8.43 -5.61 7.28
N GLY A 149 -7.37 -5.81 8.07
CA GLY A 149 -6.07 -5.19 7.84
C GLY A 149 -5.41 -5.73 6.57
N GLY A 150 -4.59 -4.91 5.91
CA GLY A 150 -3.86 -5.31 4.72
C GLY A 150 -2.66 -6.20 5.04
N ALA A 151 -2.32 -7.11 4.13
CA ALA A 151 -1.09 -7.88 4.25
C ALA A 151 0.15 -6.99 4.10
N GLY A 152 1.25 -7.35 4.77
CA GLY A 152 2.55 -6.74 4.50
C GLY A 152 3.12 -7.19 3.16
N GLY A 153 3.91 -6.34 2.51
CA GLY A 153 4.63 -6.67 1.29
C GLY A 153 5.83 -7.57 1.55
N ALA A 154 6.18 -8.41 0.59
CA ALA A 154 7.39 -9.22 0.67
C ALA A 154 8.66 -8.34 0.54
N GLY A 155 9.76 -8.77 1.15
CA GLY A 155 11.07 -8.18 0.87
C GLY A 155 11.53 -8.52 -0.54
N GLY A 156 12.35 -7.64 -1.12
CA GLY A 156 12.95 -7.86 -2.43
C GLY A 156 14.07 -8.90 -2.38
N ASN A 157 14.25 -9.65 -3.46
CA ASN A 157 15.32 -10.65 -3.56
C ASN A 157 16.67 -10.00 -3.84
N GLN A 158 17.73 -10.62 -3.35
CA GLN A 158 19.10 -10.33 -3.75
C GLN A 158 19.65 -11.48 -4.62
N THR A 159 20.07 -11.18 -5.83
CA THR A 159 20.55 -12.19 -6.78
C THR A 159 21.93 -11.92 -7.38
N GLY A 160 22.53 -10.76 -7.07
CA GLY A 160 23.77 -10.31 -7.74
C GLY A 160 25.03 -10.28 -6.88
N GLY A 161 24.98 -10.70 -5.61
CA GLY A 161 26.17 -10.57 -4.76
C GLY A 161 26.02 -11.19 -3.37
N VAL A 162 26.75 -10.67 -2.41
CA VAL A 162 26.83 -11.15 -1.02
C VAL A 162 25.80 -10.50 -0.09
N GLY A 163 24.96 -9.60 -0.57
CA GLY A 163 23.93 -8.95 0.23
C GLY A 163 22.76 -9.88 0.57
N ASN A 164 21.97 -9.50 1.56
CA ASN A 164 20.78 -10.24 1.96
C ASN A 164 19.53 -9.79 1.17
N GLY A 165 18.51 -10.66 1.11
CA GLY A 165 17.17 -10.23 0.71
C GLY A 165 16.62 -9.16 1.67
N GLY A 166 15.68 -8.36 1.17
CA GLY A 166 15.00 -7.36 2.00
C GLY A 166 14.06 -7.99 3.03
N ALA A 167 13.81 -7.27 4.12
CA ALA A 167 12.79 -7.70 5.09
C ALA A 167 11.38 -7.52 4.52
N GLY A 168 10.46 -8.40 4.92
CA GLY A 168 9.04 -8.23 4.64
C GLY A 168 8.41 -7.13 5.50
N GLY A 169 7.35 -6.53 5.02
CA GLY A 169 6.55 -5.55 5.76
C GLY A 169 5.59 -6.21 6.74
N ASN A 170 5.12 -5.44 7.72
CA ASN A 170 4.13 -5.91 8.69
C ASN A 170 2.72 -5.91 8.10
N GLY A 171 1.86 -6.81 8.55
CA GLY A 171 0.43 -6.71 8.30
C GLY A 171 -0.18 -5.51 9.01
N GLY A 172 -1.23 -4.94 8.45
CA GLY A 172 -2.00 -3.87 9.07
C GLY A 172 -3.02 -4.40 10.08
N ALA A 173 -3.44 -3.54 11.00
CA ALA A 173 -4.50 -3.89 11.94
C ALA A 173 -5.87 -3.96 11.26
N GLY A 174 -6.74 -4.84 11.76
CA GLY A 174 -8.17 -4.81 11.39
C GLY A 174 -8.88 -3.59 11.97
N GLY A 175 -10.00 -3.23 11.36
CA GLY A 175 -10.89 -2.17 11.87
C GLY A 175 -11.77 -2.67 13.01
N ALA A 176 -12.30 -1.73 13.81
CA ALA A 176 -13.24 -2.06 14.88
C ALA A 176 -14.61 -2.51 14.32
N GLY A 177 -15.19 -3.54 14.92
CA GLY A 177 -16.56 -3.94 14.66
C GLY A 177 -17.59 -2.94 15.19
N GLY A 178 -18.85 -3.14 14.85
CA GLY A 178 -19.94 -2.26 15.25
C GLY A 178 -20.16 -2.21 16.76
N GLN A 179 -20.54 -1.04 17.26
CA GLN A 179 -20.69 -0.82 18.70
C GLN A 179 -21.85 -1.62 19.32
N LEU A 180 -22.88 -1.91 18.56
CA LEU A 180 -24.05 -2.68 19.00
C LEU A 180 -23.97 -4.13 18.54
N TYR A 181 -23.52 -4.37 17.30
CA TYR A 181 -23.39 -5.71 16.73
C TYR A 181 -22.39 -5.72 15.58
N GLY A 182 -21.42 -6.65 15.63
CA GLY A 182 -20.44 -6.89 14.57
C GLY A 182 -19.10 -7.38 15.10
N ASN A 183 -18.36 -8.04 14.23
CA ASN A 183 -17.02 -8.51 14.54
C ASN A 183 -15.98 -7.43 14.16
N GLY A 184 -14.87 -7.36 14.91
CA GLY A 184 -13.70 -6.55 14.60
C GLY A 184 -12.56 -7.37 14.02
#